data_94dec7f442eb19af38f48efbff4ddc92
#
_entry.id   94dec7f442eb19af38f48efbff4ddc92
#
_cell.length_a   1.000
_cell.length_b   1.000
_cell.length_c   1.000
_cell.angle_alpha   90.00
_cell.angle_beta   90.00
_cell.angle_gamma   90.00
#
_symmetry.space_group_name_H-M   'P 1'
#
loop_
_entity.id
_entity.type
_entity.pdbx_description
1 polymer ?
#
loop_
_entity_poly.entity_id
_entity_poly.type
_entity_poly.pdbx_seq_one_letter_code
_entity_poly.pdbx_strand_id
1 'polypeptide(L)'
;MRRAYCVVGGGISGLVAAYRLRAAVGAEATITVFDPADRLGGILRTETLAGQAMDIGAEAFVVRRPEVPALLAELGLGGLQIGTTGVRPTVYAGGRIHPLPPDTVNGVPSSARSVTGLVDDATIARIAAEPDRPMSWRPGADPAVGAVV
;
A
#
# COMPACT_ATOMS: atom_id res chain seq x y z
N MET A 1 -32.16 -2.39 -26.31
CA MET A 1 -31.71 -3.37 -25.29
C MET A 1 -30.93 -2.62 -24.22
N ARG A 2 -31.27 -2.76 -22.95
CA ARG A 2 -30.47 -2.23 -21.84
C ARG A 2 -29.14 -2.99 -21.76
N ARG A 3 -28.03 -2.26 -21.73
CA ARG A 3 -26.70 -2.89 -21.60
C ARG A 3 -26.51 -3.30 -20.15
N ALA A 4 -25.96 -4.49 -19.93
CA ALA A 4 -25.60 -5.02 -18.63
C ALA A 4 -24.09 -5.21 -18.54
N TYR A 5 -23.51 -4.81 -17.43
CA TYR A 5 -22.08 -4.89 -17.15
C TYR A 5 -21.87 -5.60 -15.81
N CYS A 6 -20.78 -6.33 -15.73
CA CYS A 6 -20.40 -7.07 -14.55
C CYS A 6 -18.99 -6.61 -14.11
N VAL A 7 -18.83 -6.29 -12.83
CA VAL A 7 -17.55 -6.01 -12.20
C VAL A 7 -17.29 -7.09 -11.16
N VAL A 8 -16.17 -7.76 -11.24
CA VAL A 8 -15.77 -8.80 -10.30
C VAL A 8 -14.75 -8.22 -9.32
N GLY A 9 -15.09 -8.26 -8.04
CA GLY A 9 -14.33 -7.66 -6.95
C GLY A 9 -14.95 -6.36 -6.45
N GLY A 10 -15.33 -6.32 -5.18
CA GLY A 10 -15.91 -5.16 -4.47
C GLY A 10 -14.89 -4.38 -3.64
N GLY A 11 -13.59 -4.57 -3.87
CA GLY A 11 -12.54 -3.72 -3.33
C GLY A 11 -12.49 -2.36 -4.03
N ILE A 12 -11.58 -1.47 -3.59
CA ILE A 12 -11.47 -0.09 -4.11
C ILE A 12 -11.36 -0.06 -5.65
N SER A 13 -10.58 -0.96 -6.25
CA SER A 13 -10.42 -1.01 -7.71
C SER A 13 -11.71 -1.33 -8.44
N GLY A 14 -12.46 -2.32 -7.97
CA GLY A 14 -13.75 -2.69 -8.57
C GLY A 14 -14.82 -1.63 -8.37
N LEU A 15 -14.88 -1.03 -7.18
CA LEU A 15 -15.83 0.06 -6.90
C LEU A 15 -15.55 1.29 -7.78
N VAL A 16 -14.28 1.68 -7.93
CA VAL A 16 -13.88 2.77 -8.84
C VAL A 16 -14.19 2.43 -10.29
N ALA A 17 -13.94 1.18 -10.72
CA ALA A 17 -14.29 0.74 -12.06
C ALA A 17 -15.81 0.83 -12.30
N ALA A 18 -16.62 0.38 -11.36
CA ALA A 18 -18.08 0.48 -11.44
C ALA A 18 -18.55 1.94 -11.49
N TYR A 19 -17.95 2.81 -10.67
CA TYR A 19 -18.22 4.24 -10.66
C TYR A 19 -17.89 4.90 -12.00
N ARG A 20 -16.69 4.68 -12.53
CA ARG A 20 -16.25 5.18 -13.84
C ARG A 20 -17.10 4.64 -14.98
N LEU A 21 -17.46 3.37 -14.89
CA LEU A 21 -18.34 2.74 -15.86
C LEU A 21 -19.73 3.40 -15.83
N ARG A 22 -20.29 3.67 -14.64
CA ARG A 22 -21.56 4.37 -14.49
C ARG A 22 -21.51 5.76 -15.12
N ALA A 23 -20.44 6.51 -14.92
CA ALA A 23 -20.23 7.83 -15.52
C ALA A 23 -20.19 7.75 -17.06
N ALA A 24 -19.56 6.70 -17.60
CA ALA A 24 -19.40 6.52 -19.04
C ALA A 24 -20.66 6.03 -19.76
N VAL A 25 -21.44 5.14 -19.13
CA VAL A 25 -22.59 4.48 -19.80
C VAL A 25 -23.95 5.06 -19.42
N GLY A 26 -23.99 5.97 -18.43
CA GLY A 26 -25.22 6.61 -17.98
C GLY A 26 -26.11 5.71 -17.12
N ALA A 27 -27.28 6.25 -16.74
CA ALA A 27 -28.21 5.59 -15.80
C ALA A 27 -28.96 4.38 -16.41
N GLU A 28 -29.08 4.31 -17.72
CA GLU A 28 -29.86 3.26 -18.41
C GLU A 28 -29.22 1.87 -18.40
N ALA A 29 -27.91 1.79 -18.12
CA ALA A 29 -27.21 0.53 -18.03
C ALA A 29 -27.36 -0.10 -16.63
N THR A 30 -27.39 -1.42 -16.57
CA THR A 30 -27.29 -2.18 -15.33
C THR A 30 -25.81 -2.49 -15.07
N ILE A 31 -25.31 -2.12 -13.88
CA ILE A 31 -23.95 -2.47 -13.44
C ILE A 31 -24.08 -3.29 -12.17
N THR A 32 -23.57 -4.51 -12.19
CA THR A 32 -23.56 -5.41 -11.05
C THR A 32 -22.13 -5.67 -10.59
N VAL A 33 -21.86 -5.47 -9.29
CA VAL A 33 -20.59 -5.80 -8.66
C VAL A 33 -20.75 -7.13 -7.93
N PHE A 34 -19.87 -8.07 -8.19
CA PHE A 34 -19.80 -9.36 -7.51
C PHE A 34 -18.58 -9.40 -6.61
N ASP A 35 -18.77 -9.79 -5.36
CA ASP A 35 -17.69 -10.01 -4.39
C ASP A 35 -18.00 -11.27 -3.57
N PRO A 36 -17.02 -12.12 -3.27
CA PRO A 36 -17.25 -13.31 -2.43
C PRO A 36 -17.50 -12.96 -0.95
N ALA A 37 -17.12 -11.76 -0.51
CA ALA A 37 -17.36 -11.30 0.84
C ALA A 37 -18.78 -10.71 1.00
N ASP A 38 -19.29 -10.74 2.20
CA ASP A 38 -20.58 -10.13 2.59
C ASP A 38 -20.53 -8.60 2.73
N ARG A 39 -19.33 -7.98 2.50
CA ARG A 39 -19.09 -6.54 2.55
C ARG A 39 -18.27 -6.06 1.36
N LEU A 40 -18.44 -4.79 1.02
CA LEU A 40 -17.59 -4.09 0.06
C LEU A 40 -16.36 -3.47 0.77
N GLY A 41 -15.36 -3.06 -0.02
CA GLY A 41 -14.14 -2.38 0.45
C GLY A 41 -12.87 -3.22 0.34
N GLY A 42 -12.98 -4.57 0.29
CA GLY A 42 -11.83 -5.45 0.18
C GLY A 42 -10.87 -5.27 1.37
N ILE A 43 -9.61 -4.88 1.09
CA ILE A 43 -8.58 -4.61 2.11
C ILE A 43 -8.81 -3.31 2.91
N LEU A 44 -9.70 -2.43 2.47
CA LEU A 44 -10.12 -1.27 3.26
C LEU A 44 -11.10 -1.76 4.33
N ARG A 45 -10.67 -1.74 5.57
CA ARG A 45 -11.47 -2.27 6.68
C ARG A 45 -11.17 -1.52 7.96
N THR A 46 -12.23 -0.90 8.50
CA THR A 46 -12.21 -0.23 9.80
C THR A 46 -13.03 -1.06 10.79
N GLU A 47 -12.51 -1.31 11.96
CA GLU A 47 -13.17 -2.02 13.05
C GLU A 47 -13.14 -1.19 14.32
N THR A 48 -14.02 -1.50 15.26
CA THR A 48 -14.00 -0.88 16.59
C THR A 48 -13.17 -1.73 17.55
N LEU A 49 -12.05 -1.18 18.01
CA LEU A 49 -11.18 -1.81 18.98
C LEU A 49 -11.16 -0.98 20.28
N ALA A 50 -11.54 -1.56 21.39
CA ALA A 50 -11.63 -0.84 22.68
C ALA A 50 -12.41 0.49 22.62
N GLY A 51 -13.49 0.54 21.82
CA GLY A 51 -14.30 1.73 21.63
C GLY A 51 -13.74 2.79 20.66
N GLN A 52 -12.62 2.51 20.02
CA GLN A 52 -12.00 3.36 19.02
C GLN A 52 -12.12 2.74 17.62
N ALA A 53 -12.41 3.56 16.62
CA ALA A 53 -12.35 3.14 15.23
C ALA A 53 -10.88 3.00 14.80
N MET A 54 -10.51 1.85 14.26
CA MET A 54 -9.16 1.54 13.79
C MET A 54 -9.21 0.87 12.43
N ASP A 55 -8.36 1.32 11.54
CA ASP A 55 -8.16 0.64 10.27
C ASP A 55 -7.27 -0.59 10.48
N ILE A 56 -7.84 -1.77 10.23
CA ILE A 56 -7.18 -3.07 10.38
C ILE A 56 -6.75 -3.67 9.04
N GLY A 57 -7.00 -2.95 7.96
CA GLY A 57 -6.57 -3.25 6.61
C GLY A 57 -5.60 -2.20 6.08
N ALA A 58 -5.81 -1.75 4.85
CA ALA A 58 -5.05 -0.64 4.29
C ALA A 58 -5.54 0.69 4.90
N GLU A 59 -4.65 1.40 5.59
CA GLU A 59 -4.96 2.61 6.35
C GLU A 59 -4.51 3.91 5.66
N ALA A 60 -3.62 3.82 4.67
CA ALA A 60 -3.03 5.00 4.08
C ALA A 60 -2.80 4.84 2.57
N PHE A 61 -2.69 5.97 1.89
CA PHE A 61 -2.29 6.04 0.48
C PHE A 61 -1.22 7.10 0.26
N VAL A 62 -0.49 6.98 -0.84
CA VAL A 62 0.62 7.87 -1.18
C VAL A 62 0.10 9.09 -1.94
N VAL A 63 0.02 10.25 -1.28
CA VAL A 63 -0.54 11.50 -1.84
C VAL A 63 0.22 12.08 -3.04
N ARG A 64 1.49 11.71 -3.25
CA ARG A 64 2.24 12.12 -4.46
C ARG A 64 1.72 11.46 -5.74
N ARG A 65 0.84 10.47 -5.62
CA ARG A 65 0.08 9.90 -6.72
C ARG A 65 -1.26 10.62 -6.81
N PRO A 66 -1.61 11.22 -7.95
CA PRO A 66 -2.79 12.08 -8.05
C PRO A 66 -4.12 11.32 -8.08
N GLU A 67 -4.12 10.02 -8.32
CA GLU A 67 -5.32 9.24 -8.62
C GLU A 67 -6.32 9.25 -7.46
N VAL A 68 -5.87 9.02 -6.22
CA VAL A 68 -6.75 9.00 -5.05
C VAL A 68 -7.17 10.41 -4.64
N PRO A 69 -6.27 11.41 -4.52
CA PRO A 69 -6.69 12.80 -4.29
C PRO A 69 -7.71 13.32 -5.32
N ALA A 70 -7.51 13.03 -6.60
CA ALA A 70 -8.44 13.42 -7.66
C ALA A 70 -9.82 12.75 -7.51
N LEU A 71 -9.85 11.46 -7.17
CA LEU A 71 -11.10 10.76 -6.90
C LEU A 71 -11.83 11.34 -5.69
N LEU A 72 -11.11 11.62 -4.59
CA LEU A 72 -11.70 12.24 -3.40
C LEU A 72 -12.28 13.62 -3.71
N ALA A 73 -11.58 14.43 -4.50
CA ALA A 73 -12.08 15.74 -4.93
C ALA A 73 -13.35 15.61 -5.78
N GLU A 74 -13.37 14.68 -6.72
CA GLU A 74 -14.53 14.40 -7.58
C GLU A 74 -15.77 13.94 -6.79
N LEU A 75 -15.54 13.16 -5.73
CA LEU A 75 -16.60 12.68 -4.84
C LEU A 75 -17.00 13.72 -3.76
N GLY A 76 -16.37 14.90 -3.72
CA GLY A 76 -16.61 15.91 -2.68
C GLY A 76 -16.02 15.55 -1.31
N LEU A 77 -15.11 14.58 -1.26
CA LEU A 77 -14.50 14.03 -0.04
C LEU A 77 -13.09 14.58 0.24
N GLY A 78 -12.60 15.53 -0.56
CA GLY A 78 -11.24 16.07 -0.43
C GLY A 78 -10.92 16.63 0.96
N GLY A 79 -11.90 17.20 1.64
CA GLY A 79 -11.75 17.71 3.01
C GLY A 79 -11.59 16.65 4.10
N LEU A 80 -11.81 15.36 3.77
CA LEU A 80 -11.62 14.25 4.69
C LEU A 80 -10.20 13.68 4.64
N GLN A 81 -9.38 14.11 3.68
CA GLN A 81 -8.00 13.68 3.59
C GLN A 81 -7.19 14.29 4.75
N ILE A 82 -6.60 13.44 5.57
CA ILE A 82 -5.75 13.83 6.69
C ILE A 82 -4.30 13.50 6.33
N GLY A 83 -3.42 14.49 6.45
CA GLY A 83 -1.98 14.31 6.28
C GLY A 83 -1.32 13.75 7.53
N THR A 84 -0.09 13.27 7.38
CA THR A 84 0.74 12.87 8.53
C THR A 84 1.08 14.07 9.41
N THR A 85 1.30 13.84 10.71
CA THR A 85 1.66 14.88 11.68
C THR A 85 3.07 15.46 11.48
N GLY A 86 3.85 14.95 10.52
CA GLY A 86 5.23 15.34 10.30
C GLY A 86 6.24 14.70 11.28
N VAL A 87 5.77 13.88 12.20
CA VAL A 87 6.66 13.07 13.07
C VAL A 87 7.43 12.10 12.19
N ARG A 88 8.75 12.14 12.29
CA ARG A 88 9.61 11.23 11.52
C ARG A 88 9.44 9.80 12.03
N PRO A 89 9.31 8.81 11.15
CA PRO A 89 9.24 7.42 11.56
C PRO A 89 10.56 6.99 12.22
N THR A 90 10.43 6.06 13.18
CA THR A 90 11.55 5.51 13.92
C THR A 90 11.54 3.98 13.83
N VAL A 91 12.71 3.38 14.05
CA VAL A 91 12.90 1.92 14.10
C VAL A 91 13.29 1.54 15.52
N TYR A 92 12.62 0.58 16.11
CA TYR A 92 13.05 0.00 17.38
C TYR A 92 13.88 -1.25 17.10
N ALA A 93 15.18 -1.20 17.45
CA ALA A 93 16.11 -2.30 17.28
C ALA A 93 17.16 -2.30 18.40
N GLY A 94 17.63 -3.48 18.81
CA GLY A 94 18.66 -3.60 19.86
C GLY A 94 18.28 -2.94 21.20
N GLY A 95 17.00 -2.91 21.56
CA GLY A 95 16.52 -2.29 22.79
C GLY A 95 16.46 -0.75 22.77
N ARG A 96 16.65 -0.12 21.62
CA ARG A 96 16.67 1.35 21.47
C ARG A 96 15.84 1.81 20.26
N ILE A 97 15.39 3.06 20.32
CA ILE A 97 14.72 3.75 19.21
C ILE A 97 15.79 4.46 18.39
N HIS A 98 15.75 4.21 17.08
CA HIS A 98 16.64 4.83 16.08
C HIS A 98 15.78 5.67 15.12
N PRO A 99 16.29 6.78 14.58
CA PRO A 99 15.64 7.41 13.45
C PRO A 99 15.61 6.45 12.25
N LEU A 100 14.59 6.56 11.41
CA LEU A 100 14.59 5.82 10.15
C LEU A 100 15.87 6.19 9.35
N PRO A 101 16.62 5.21 8.82
CA PRO A 101 17.80 5.48 8.01
C PRO A 101 17.50 6.48 6.89
N PRO A 102 18.42 7.42 6.60
CA PRO A 102 18.27 8.32 5.47
C PRO A 102 18.36 7.53 4.14
N ASP A 103 17.89 8.15 3.06
CA ASP A 103 18.02 7.62 1.71
C ASP A 103 17.42 6.20 1.53
N THR A 104 16.24 5.97 2.12
CA THR A 104 15.50 4.72 1.92
C THR A 104 14.49 4.84 0.79
N VAL A 105 14.32 3.77 0.04
CA VAL A 105 13.22 3.59 -0.91
C VAL A 105 12.22 2.59 -0.32
N ASN A 106 11.03 3.06 0.05
CA ASN A 106 10.01 2.25 0.73
C ASN A 106 10.53 1.54 2.00
N GLY A 107 11.41 2.19 2.75
CA GLY A 107 12.03 1.63 3.95
C GLY A 107 13.24 0.75 3.70
N VAL A 108 13.56 0.43 2.44
CA VAL A 108 14.76 -0.32 2.07
C VAL A 108 15.94 0.65 1.96
N PRO A 109 17.05 0.43 2.69
CA PRO A 109 18.23 1.26 2.61
C PRO A 109 18.84 1.26 1.21
N SER A 110 19.20 2.44 0.69
CA SER A 110 19.87 2.57 -0.61
C SER A 110 21.40 2.44 -0.52
N SER A 111 21.95 2.39 0.69
CA SER A 111 23.37 2.14 0.94
C SER A 111 23.59 1.46 2.28
N ALA A 112 24.65 0.64 2.38
CA ALA A 112 25.03 -0.02 3.61
C ALA A 112 25.35 0.96 4.75
N ARG A 113 25.89 2.14 4.42
CA ARG A 113 26.23 3.18 5.42
C ARG A 113 25.00 3.78 6.11
N SER A 114 23.84 3.78 5.45
CA SER A 114 22.63 4.37 6.01
C SER A 114 22.09 3.61 7.23
N VAL A 115 22.48 2.36 7.42
CA VAL A 115 22.09 1.52 8.57
C VAL A 115 23.15 1.43 9.67
N THR A 116 24.21 2.24 9.60
CA THR A 116 25.24 2.32 10.65
C THR A 116 24.63 2.65 12.01
N GLY A 117 24.95 1.84 13.03
CA GLY A 117 24.39 1.97 14.37
C GLY A 117 23.01 1.33 14.56
N LEU A 118 22.34 0.90 13.47
CA LEU A 118 21.07 0.17 13.51
C LEU A 118 21.32 -1.35 13.52
N VAL A 119 22.30 -1.81 12.77
CA VAL A 119 22.74 -3.21 12.67
C VAL A 119 24.23 -3.32 12.96
N ASP A 120 24.73 -4.54 13.16
CA ASP A 120 26.15 -4.79 13.39
C ASP A 120 27.00 -4.65 12.11
N ASP A 121 28.32 -4.55 12.30
CA ASP A 121 29.27 -4.35 11.19
C ASP A 121 29.28 -5.53 10.20
N ALA A 122 29.01 -6.75 10.67
CA ALA A 122 28.93 -7.92 9.80
C ALA A 122 27.73 -7.82 8.86
N THR A 123 26.59 -7.34 9.36
CA THR A 123 25.40 -7.08 8.55
C THR A 123 25.65 -5.94 7.56
N ILE A 124 26.32 -4.83 7.98
CA ILE A 124 26.71 -3.75 7.08
C ILE A 124 27.58 -4.27 5.93
N ALA A 125 28.57 -5.11 6.24
CA ALA A 125 29.44 -5.71 5.22
C ALA A 125 28.67 -6.60 4.24
N ARG A 126 27.70 -7.38 4.72
CA ARG A 126 26.81 -8.21 3.87
C ARG A 126 25.96 -7.36 2.93
N ILE A 127 25.36 -6.27 3.43
CA ILE A 127 24.57 -5.34 2.62
C ILE A 127 25.47 -4.66 1.57
N ALA A 128 26.69 -4.28 1.93
CA ALA A 128 27.64 -3.66 1.00
C ALA A 128 28.05 -4.60 -0.13
N ALA A 129 28.12 -5.91 0.15
CA ALA A 129 28.49 -6.93 -0.84
C ALA A 129 27.30 -7.42 -1.70
N GLU A 130 26.07 -7.02 -1.37
CA GLU A 130 24.87 -7.50 -2.08
C GLU A 130 24.86 -7.19 -3.58
N PRO A 131 25.27 -6.00 -4.07
CA PRO A 131 25.28 -5.70 -5.49
C PRO A 131 26.17 -6.63 -6.33
N ASP A 132 27.22 -7.21 -5.72
CA ASP A 132 28.18 -8.10 -6.38
C ASP A 132 27.78 -9.59 -6.28
N ARG A 133 26.69 -9.89 -5.56
CA ARG A 133 26.21 -11.27 -5.42
C ARG A 133 25.51 -11.73 -6.69
N PRO A 134 25.83 -12.93 -7.19
CA PRO A 134 25.12 -13.46 -8.34
C PRO A 134 23.63 -13.65 -8.00
N MET A 135 22.77 -13.13 -8.86
CA MET A 135 21.34 -13.29 -8.71
C MET A 135 20.96 -14.76 -8.91
N SER A 136 20.39 -15.37 -7.89
CA SER A 136 19.94 -16.77 -7.93
C SER A 136 18.53 -16.95 -8.52
N TRP A 137 17.84 -15.83 -8.78
CA TRP A 137 16.49 -15.86 -9.33
C TRP A 137 16.48 -16.37 -10.78
N ARG A 138 15.54 -17.24 -11.09
CA ARG A 138 15.33 -17.78 -12.44
C ARG A 138 13.95 -17.36 -12.94
N PRO A 139 13.78 -17.03 -14.23
CA PRO A 139 12.47 -16.80 -14.81
C PRO A 139 11.51 -17.96 -14.53
N GLY A 140 10.30 -17.64 -14.06
CA GLY A 140 9.29 -18.61 -13.65
C GLY A 140 9.39 -19.10 -12.20
N ALA A 141 10.45 -18.73 -11.46
CA ALA A 141 10.50 -18.91 -10.01
C ALA A 141 9.83 -17.72 -9.30
N ASP A 142 9.09 -18.01 -8.24
CA ASP A 142 8.49 -17.00 -7.36
C ASP A 142 8.91 -17.31 -5.90
N PRO A 143 10.19 -17.04 -5.56
CA PRO A 143 10.67 -17.30 -4.22
C PRO A 143 10.12 -16.27 -3.24
N ALA A 144 9.89 -16.68 -1.98
CA ALA A 144 9.58 -15.74 -0.92
C ALA A 144 10.73 -14.72 -0.74
N VAL A 145 10.41 -13.45 -0.49
CA VAL A 145 11.40 -12.36 -0.33
C VAL A 145 12.48 -12.73 0.69
N GLY A 146 12.10 -13.31 1.84
CA GLY A 146 13.05 -13.75 2.87
C GLY A 146 13.98 -14.91 2.48
N ALA A 147 13.80 -15.52 1.31
CA ALA A 147 14.72 -16.52 0.77
C ALA A 147 15.74 -15.92 -0.23
N VAL A 148 15.53 -14.64 -0.62
CA VAL A 148 16.37 -13.94 -1.61
C VAL A 148 17.29 -12.93 -0.92
N VAL A 149 16.90 -12.39 0.23
CA VAL A 149 17.65 -11.38 1.04
C VAL A 149 18.47 -12.00 2.16
#